data_ae0fa4a1a35afd7fc50ec81d564a986e
#
_entry.id   ae0fa4a1a35afd7fc50ec81d564a986e
#
_cell.length_a   1.000
_cell.length_b   1.000
_cell.length_c   1.000
_cell.angle_alpha   90.00
_cell.angle_beta   90.00
_cell.angle_gamma   90.00
#
_symmetry.space_group_name_H-M   'P 1'
#
loop_
_entity.id
_entity.type
_entity.pdbx_description
1 polymer ?
#
loop_
_entity_poly.entity_id
_entity_poly.type
_entity_poly.pdbx_seq_one_letter_code
_entity_poly.pdbx_strand_id
1 'polypeptide(L)'
;MYNGQAKLKLYEDTSCTKEIRLSPTGEYILNARIVTGHASGTYNKNIYIKNVGSHSAYNISVTKLTDTSSEATIQKSFSTLPSNAREVIKISIPYEKGDRNTIRISMKVDYDNIP
;
A
#
# COMPACT_ATOMS: atom_id res chain seq x y z
N MET A 1 -20.30 5.11 26.38
CA MET A 1 -19.83 5.82 25.18
C MET A 1 -18.95 4.91 24.35
N TYR A 2 -19.21 4.81 23.09
CA TYR A 2 -18.42 3.98 22.20
C TYR A 2 -17.19 4.75 21.72
N ASN A 3 -16.02 4.16 21.91
CA ASN A 3 -14.76 4.80 21.57
C ASN A 3 -13.97 4.05 20.48
N GLY A 4 -14.62 3.10 19.80
CA GLY A 4 -13.99 2.33 18.76
C GLY A 4 -13.66 3.19 17.54
N GLN A 5 -12.54 2.90 16.92
CA GLN A 5 -12.11 3.57 15.70
C GLN A 5 -11.56 2.57 14.72
N ALA A 6 -11.68 2.89 13.45
CA ALA A 6 -10.98 2.18 12.40
C ALA A 6 -9.50 2.54 12.47
N LYS A 7 -8.65 1.57 12.15
CA LYS A 7 -7.21 1.81 12.04
C LYS A 7 -6.68 0.93 10.92
N LEU A 8 -6.23 1.54 9.86
CA LEU A 8 -5.72 0.82 8.70
C LEU A 8 -4.21 0.77 8.73
N LYS A 9 -3.66 -0.39 8.39
CA LYS A 9 -2.23 -0.60 8.24
C LYS A 9 -1.95 -1.33 6.95
N LEU A 10 -0.77 -1.11 6.39
CA LEU A 10 -0.31 -1.80 5.19
C LEU A 10 0.72 -2.86 5.56
N TYR A 11 0.65 -3.98 4.87
CA TYR A 11 1.54 -5.13 5.10
C TYR A 11 2.08 -5.64 3.76
N GLU A 12 3.27 -6.23 3.80
CA GLU A 12 3.88 -6.83 2.62
C GLU A 12 3.48 -8.29 2.39
N ASP A 13 2.89 -8.94 3.38
CA ASP A 13 2.56 -10.37 3.33
C ASP A 13 1.06 -10.62 3.52
N THR A 14 0.59 -11.77 3.05
CA THR A 14 -0.82 -12.17 3.17
C THR A 14 -1.26 -12.38 4.61
N SER A 15 -0.34 -12.76 5.48
CA SER A 15 -0.64 -13.00 6.90
C SER A 15 -0.69 -11.71 7.71
N CYS A 16 -0.39 -10.57 7.09
CA CYS A 16 -0.36 -9.26 7.74
C CYS A 16 0.55 -9.25 8.97
N THR A 17 1.76 -9.80 8.83
CA THR A 17 2.76 -9.84 9.88
C THR A 17 3.92 -8.90 9.63
N LYS A 18 4.18 -8.53 8.36
CA LYS A 18 5.25 -7.61 8.00
C LYS A 18 4.69 -6.26 7.64
N GLU A 19 4.66 -5.36 8.60
CA GLU A 19 4.16 -4.00 8.37
C GLU A 19 5.07 -3.24 7.42
N ILE A 20 4.45 -2.49 6.51
CA ILE A 20 5.17 -1.52 5.69
C ILE A 20 5.49 -0.33 6.58
N ARG A 21 6.71 0.18 6.47
CA ARG A 21 7.19 1.27 7.30
C ARG A 21 6.32 2.51 7.15
N LEU A 22 5.89 3.07 8.29
CA LEU A 22 5.16 4.32 8.34
C LEU A 22 6.13 5.43 8.75
N SER A 23 6.22 6.47 7.92
CA SER A 23 7.09 7.61 8.21
C SER A 23 6.48 8.52 9.29
N PRO A 24 7.28 9.38 9.92
CA PRO A 24 6.74 10.35 10.89
C PRO A 24 5.71 11.31 10.32
N THR A 25 5.70 11.50 8.99
CA THR A 25 4.75 12.38 8.32
C THR A 25 3.47 11.65 7.89
N GLY A 26 3.33 10.37 8.23
CA GLY A 26 2.12 9.60 7.93
C GLY A 26 2.11 8.92 6.57
N GLU A 27 3.23 8.79 5.93
CA GLU A 27 3.37 8.11 4.64
C GLU A 27 3.89 6.70 4.83
N TYR A 28 3.32 5.74 4.10
CA TYR A 28 3.85 4.39 4.05
C TYR A 28 4.93 4.31 2.99
N ILE A 29 6.09 3.76 3.36
CA ILE A 29 7.25 3.69 2.48
C ILE A 29 7.54 2.23 2.16
N LEU A 30 7.41 1.88 0.89
CA LEU A 30 7.71 0.54 0.39
C LEU A 30 8.97 0.59 -0.46
N ASN A 31 9.92 -0.29 -0.16
CA ASN A 31 11.10 -0.49 -1.00
C ASN A 31 10.89 -1.77 -1.79
N ALA A 32 10.80 -1.64 -3.10
CA ALA A 32 10.66 -2.76 -4.01
C ALA A 32 11.99 -3.04 -4.69
N ARG A 33 12.47 -4.27 -4.57
CA ARG A 33 13.69 -4.68 -5.25
C ARG A 33 13.33 -5.36 -6.56
N ILE A 34 13.85 -4.82 -7.66
CA ILE A 34 13.59 -5.32 -9.00
C ILE A 34 14.88 -5.89 -9.56
N VAL A 35 14.79 -7.12 -10.08
CA VAL A 35 15.91 -7.72 -10.79
C VAL A 35 15.72 -7.42 -12.27
N THR A 36 16.46 -6.42 -12.78
CA THR A 36 16.25 -5.90 -14.14
C THR A 36 17.29 -6.40 -15.13
N GLY A 37 17.96 -7.49 -14.85
CA GLY A 37 19.21 -7.86 -15.51
C GLY A 37 19.19 -8.04 -17.03
N HIS A 38 18.06 -8.26 -17.68
CA HIS A 38 18.10 -8.72 -19.07
C HIS A 38 17.17 -8.01 -20.02
N ALA A 39 16.04 -7.54 -19.62
CA ALA A 39 15.06 -6.96 -20.52
C ALA A 39 14.09 -6.05 -19.77
N SER A 40 13.40 -5.20 -20.52
CA SER A 40 12.28 -4.44 -19.94
C SER A 40 11.13 -5.36 -19.58
N GLY A 41 10.33 -4.95 -18.61
CA GLY A 41 9.20 -5.72 -18.14
C GLY A 41 8.39 -4.95 -17.11
N THR A 42 7.54 -5.67 -16.40
CA THR A 42 6.73 -5.10 -15.33
C THR A 42 6.92 -5.94 -14.06
N TYR A 43 7.28 -5.26 -12.98
CA TYR A 43 7.33 -5.86 -11.65
C TYR A 43 5.99 -5.68 -10.98
N ASN A 44 5.40 -6.79 -10.55
CA ASN A 44 4.12 -6.79 -9.86
C ASN A 44 4.32 -7.23 -8.42
N LYS A 45 3.76 -6.48 -7.49
CA LYS A 45 3.81 -6.81 -6.07
C LYS A 45 2.44 -6.61 -5.47
N ASN A 46 2.02 -7.55 -4.64
CA ASN A 46 0.81 -7.43 -3.86
C ASN A 46 1.18 -6.97 -2.45
N ILE A 47 0.48 -5.93 -1.99
CA ILE A 47 0.51 -5.55 -0.58
C ILE A 47 -0.89 -5.68 -0.03
N TYR A 48 -1.03 -5.63 1.29
CA TYR A 48 -2.30 -5.89 1.94
C TYR A 48 -2.63 -4.75 2.88
N ILE A 49 -3.88 -4.29 2.80
CA ILE A 49 -4.41 -3.32 3.75
C ILE A 49 -5.33 -4.07 4.71
N LYS A 50 -5.14 -3.85 6.01
CA LYS A 50 -5.95 -4.49 7.04
C LYS A 50 -6.47 -3.47 8.01
N ASN A 51 -7.73 -3.62 8.39
CA ASN A 51 -8.33 -2.82 9.44
C ASN A 51 -8.06 -3.52 10.78
N VAL A 52 -7.11 -2.99 11.54
CA VAL A 52 -6.74 -3.52 12.86
C VAL A 52 -7.48 -2.81 13.99
N GLY A 53 -8.36 -1.87 13.65
CA GLY A 53 -9.18 -1.17 14.61
C GLY A 53 -10.42 -1.96 15.00
N SER A 54 -11.21 -1.41 15.89
CA SER A 54 -12.43 -2.03 16.38
C SER A 54 -13.68 -1.61 15.64
N HIS A 55 -13.55 -0.72 14.66
CA HIS A 55 -14.68 -0.15 13.91
C HIS A 55 -14.40 -0.26 12.42
N SER A 56 -15.45 -0.29 11.60
CA SER A 56 -15.29 -0.31 10.13
C SER A 56 -14.71 1.00 9.62
N ALA A 57 -13.91 0.90 8.57
CA ALA A 57 -13.42 2.06 7.83
C ALA A 57 -14.24 2.24 6.57
N TYR A 58 -14.45 3.49 6.17
CA TYR A 58 -15.28 3.86 5.02
C TYR A 58 -14.52 4.78 4.08
N ASN A 59 -14.91 4.78 2.82
CA ASN A 59 -14.34 5.69 1.81
C ASN A 59 -12.81 5.61 1.77
N ILE A 60 -12.29 4.40 1.69
CA ILE A 60 -10.86 4.13 1.79
C ILE A 60 -10.21 4.40 0.44
N SER A 61 -9.14 5.15 0.43
CA SER A 61 -8.32 5.34 -0.76
C SER A 61 -6.84 5.20 -0.44
N VAL A 62 -6.10 4.56 -1.33
CA VAL A 62 -4.65 4.43 -1.24
C VAL A 62 -4.06 5.12 -2.45
N THR A 63 -3.22 6.10 -2.22
CA THR A 63 -2.67 6.96 -3.26
C THR A 63 -1.15 6.94 -3.24
N LYS A 64 -0.54 6.81 -4.41
CA LYS A 64 0.89 6.97 -4.55
C LYS A 64 1.25 8.46 -4.47
N LEU A 65 2.21 8.80 -3.63
CA LEU A 65 2.69 10.17 -3.47
C LEU A 65 3.95 10.42 -4.27
N THR A 66 4.98 9.63 -4.02
CA THR A 66 6.26 9.75 -4.71
C THR A 66 6.87 8.37 -4.94
N ASP A 67 7.71 8.25 -5.95
CA ASP A 67 8.53 7.06 -6.17
C ASP A 67 9.82 7.45 -6.90
N THR A 68 10.72 6.48 -7.03
CA THR A 68 11.94 6.66 -7.84
C THR A 68 11.69 6.27 -9.30
N SER A 69 10.51 5.73 -9.59
CA SER A 69 10.02 5.48 -10.94
C SER A 69 8.69 6.21 -11.09
N SER A 70 8.61 7.16 -11.99
CA SER A 70 7.39 7.92 -12.22
C SER A 70 6.24 7.08 -12.82
N GLU A 71 6.54 5.83 -13.20
CA GLU A 71 5.58 4.97 -13.90
C GLU A 71 4.92 3.93 -13.00
N ALA A 72 5.33 3.82 -11.74
CA ALA A 72 4.69 2.90 -10.81
C ALA A 72 3.22 3.29 -10.60
N THR A 73 2.33 2.32 -10.66
CA THR A 73 0.90 2.54 -10.44
C THR A 73 0.45 1.84 -9.17
N ILE A 74 -0.20 2.60 -8.31
CA ILE A 74 -0.92 2.12 -7.15
C ILE A 74 -2.25 2.83 -7.17
N GLN A 75 -3.30 2.08 -7.34
CA GLN A 75 -4.60 2.70 -7.30
C GLN A 75 -5.61 1.70 -6.76
N LYS A 76 -6.14 2.01 -5.60
CA LYS A 76 -7.17 1.20 -5.01
C LYS A 76 -8.06 2.06 -4.13
N SER A 77 -9.35 1.87 -4.27
CA SER A 77 -10.33 2.45 -3.39
C SER A 77 -11.34 1.39 -2.99
N PHE A 78 -11.82 1.48 -1.77
CA PHE A 78 -12.81 0.57 -1.22
C PHE A 78 -13.91 1.39 -0.56
N SER A 79 -15.15 0.92 -0.63
CA SER A 79 -16.25 1.58 0.07
C SER A 79 -16.20 1.32 1.57
N THR A 80 -15.87 0.11 1.97
CA THR A 80 -15.89 -0.29 3.39
C THR A 80 -14.88 -1.38 3.63
N LEU A 81 -14.21 -1.31 4.77
CA LEU A 81 -13.33 -2.38 5.26
C LEU A 81 -13.68 -2.64 6.72
N PRO A 82 -14.39 -3.72 7.02
CA PRO A 82 -14.77 -4.04 8.40
C PRO A 82 -13.57 -4.32 9.30
N SER A 83 -13.80 -4.26 10.61
CA SER A 83 -12.79 -4.65 11.60
C SER A 83 -12.24 -6.04 11.31
N ASN A 84 -10.92 -6.20 11.37
CA ASN A 84 -10.18 -7.43 11.07
C ASN A 84 -10.19 -7.86 9.61
N ALA A 85 -10.87 -7.16 8.73
CA ALA A 85 -10.88 -7.47 7.30
C ALA A 85 -9.60 -6.97 6.64
N ARG A 86 -9.22 -7.63 5.56
CA ARG A 86 -8.07 -7.24 4.74
C ARG A 86 -8.42 -7.30 3.27
N GLU A 87 -7.72 -6.50 2.49
CA GLU A 87 -7.85 -6.48 1.04
C GLU A 87 -6.47 -6.41 0.40
N VAL A 88 -6.36 -6.92 -0.81
CA VAL A 88 -5.12 -6.88 -1.58
C VAL A 88 -5.05 -5.59 -2.39
N ILE A 89 -3.86 -5.00 -2.43
CA ILE A 89 -3.56 -3.87 -3.29
C ILE A 89 -2.44 -4.30 -4.23
N LYS A 90 -2.69 -4.16 -5.53
CA LYS A 90 -1.72 -4.55 -6.55
C LYS A 90 -0.91 -3.35 -6.97
N ILE A 91 0.41 -3.51 -6.93
CA ILE A 91 1.36 -2.49 -7.37
C ILE A 91 2.04 -3.00 -8.62
N SER A 92 2.03 -2.19 -9.68
CA SER A 92 2.68 -2.50 -10.94
C SER A 92 3.73 -1.46 -11.22
N ILE A 93 4.97 -1.90 -11.46
CA ILE A 93 6.10 -1.03 -11.71
C ILE A 93 6.74 -1.45 -13.03
N PRO A 94 6.52 -0.70 -14.12
CA PRO A 94 7.24 -0.95 -15.36
C PRO A 94 8.70 -0.58 -15.21
N TYR A 95 9.58 -1.38 -15.77
CA TYR A 95 11.00 -1.13 -15.73
C TYR A 95 11.63 -1.40 -17.10
N GLU A 96 12.76 -0.75 -17.36
CA GLU A 96 13.53 -0.95 -18.57
C GLU A 96 14.92 -1.45 -18.23
N LYS A 97 15.60 -2.01 -19.24
CA LYS A 97 16.97 -2.47 -19.08
C LYS A 97 17.85 -1.30 -18.62
N GLY A 98 18.57 -1.49 -17.53
CA GLY A 98 19.42 -0.46 -16.96
C GLY A 98 18.78 0.37 -15.86
N ASP A 99 17.51 0.13 -15.55
CA ASP A 99 16.85 0.80 -14.45
C ASP A 99 17.42 0.39 -13.09
N ARG A 100 17.08 1.17 -12.08
CA ARG A 100 17.55 0.91 -10.72
C ARG A 100 16.96 -0.39 -10.18
N ASN A 101 17.78 -1.10 -9.40
CA ASN A 101 17.35 -2.35 -8.78
C ASN A 101 16.38 -2.16 -7.62
N THR A 102 16.33 -0.97 -7.05
CA THR A 102 15.44 -0.68 -5.91
C THR A 102 14.62 0.55 -6.23
N ILE A 103 13.32 0.42 -6.06
CA ILE A 103 12.36 1.52 -6.24
C ILE A 103 11.70 1.77 -4.90
N ARG A 104 11.67 3.04 -4.49
CA ARG A 104 11.05 3.47 -3.25
C ARG A 104 9.73 4.15 -3.59
N ILE A 105 8.66 3.67 -2.98
CA ILE A 105 7.31 4.17 -3.22
C ILE A 105 6.73 4.68 -1.90
N SER A 106 6.27 5.92 -1.91
CA SER A 106 5.54 6.50 -0.78
C SER A 106 4.06 6.49 -1.06
N MET A 107 3.27 6.04 -0.10
CA MET A 107 1.82 5.90 -0.23
C MET A 107 1.10 6.57 0.92
N LYS A 108 -0.08 7.08 0.64
CA LYS A 108 -0.97 7.64 1.64
C LYS A 108 -2.27 6.86 1.67
N VAL A 109 -2.76 6.56 2.86
CA VAL A 109 -4.05 5.90 3.08
C VAL A 109 -4.99 6.89 3.74
N ASP A 110 -6.12 7.15 3.09
CA ASP A 110 -7.19 8.00 3.60
C ASP A 110 -8.44 7.16 3.84
N TYR A 111 -9.14 7.45 4.91
CA TYR A 111 -10.39 6.77 5.22
C TYR A 111 -11.20 7.56 6.26
N ASP A 112 -12.48 7.21 6.37
CA ASP A 112 -13.39 7.79 7.34
C ASP A 112 -13.81 6.75 8.37
N ASN A 113 -14.14 7.16 9.59
CA ASN A 113 -14.70 6.29 10.62
C ASN A 113 -16.22 6.19 10.54
N ILE A 114 -16.84 7.02 9.73
CA ILE A 114 -18.30 7.01 9.50
C ILE A 114 -18.54 7.07 7.98
N PRO A 115 -19.63 6.43 7.52
CA PRO A 115 -19.95 6.44 6.09
C PRO A 115 -20.26 7.83 5.53
#